data_8910b5759d785db863cf65c53f4602db
#
_entry.id   8910b5759d785db863cf65c53f4602db
#
_cell.length_a   1.000
_cell.length_b   1.000
_cell.length_c   1.000
_cell.angle_alpha   90.00
_cell.angle_beta   90.00
_cell.angle_gamma   90.00
#
_symmetry.space_group_name_H-M   'P 1'
#
loop_
_entity.id
_entity.type
_entity.pdbx_description
1 polymer ?
#
loop_
_entity_poly.entity_id
_entity_poly.type
_entity_poly.pdbx_seq_one_letter_code
_entity_poly.pdbx_strand_id
1 'polypeptide(L)'
;MKTEKIILFLTLFLLVSASISTNAQVISSLNEQNTKIAKQEKAIPKKQTQFSAQGATKVSIDTTTIYYAYLDSAQNCIDEKNWSKAEDFIRKSIKSEPGNPNNSLLISNLATIQRYQGKLEDAIKNYTLAIDMTPNAITLLNNRASLYIEANQVDNAMSDYKKIIAIEPDNEEARYNIGMIYLEKNDFKEAERQFDEISRYHPNSLLSNEGKAFLCKATGNYTKAASHFSEVIKASPSVTLLANRADCYLMTNKLSEAADDINSAIQITPDDGYLYLLRAKLKKMRYENDESKKDIQLAIDHGVDPKLAKEMLK
;
A
#
# COMPACT_ATOMS: atom_id res chain seq x y z
N MET A 1 -24.83 -12.67 2.49
CA MET A 1 -24.69 -11.61 1.46
C MET A 1 -24.29 -10.23 1.98
N LYS A 2 -24.89 -9.64 3.04
CA LYS A 2 -24.44 -8.35 3.58
C LYS A 2 -23.18 -8.48 4.48
N THR A 3 -23.07 -9.53 5.25
CA THR A 3 -21.94 -9.85 6.14
C THR A 3 -20.66 -10.20 5.37
N GLU A 4 -20.76 -10.93 4.28
CA GLU A 4 -19.63 -11.23 3.38
C GLU A 4 -19.05 -9.98 2.73
N LYS A 5 -19.89 -8.98 2.39
CA LYS A 5 -19.43 -7.70 1.85
C LYS A 5 -18.64 -6.88 2.88
N ILE A 6 -19.00 -6.95 4.17
CA ILE A 6 -18.28 -6.24 5.24
C ILE A 6 -16.92 -6.90 5.51
N ILE A 7 -16.84 -8.23 5.42
CA ILE A 7 -15.58 -8.97 5.61
C ILE A 7 -14.64 -8.73 4.43
N LEU A 8 -15.15 -8.70 3.20
CA LEU A 8 -14.35 -8.36 2.01
C LEU A 8 -13.87 -6.89 2.07
N PHE A 9 -14.70 -5.97 2.56
CA PHE A 9 -14.35 -4.56 2.73
C PHE A 9 -13.26 -4.37 3.82
N LEU A 10 -13.33 -5.10 4.92
CA LEU A 10 -12.30 -5.08 5.97
C LEU A 10 -10.98 -5.70 5.48
N THR A 11 -11.02 -6.77 4.66
CA THR A 11 -9.81 -7.36 4.09
C THR A 11 -9.19 -6.48 3.01
N LEU A 12 -9.98 -5.77 2.20
CA LEU A 12 -9.47 -4.81 1.22
C LEU A 12 -8.87 -3.58 1.92
N PHE A 13 -9.49 -3.11 3.02
CA PHE A 13 -8.95 -2.01 3.84
C PHE A 13 -7.65 -2.40 4.55
N LEU A 14 -7.50 -3.68 4.95
CA LEU A 14 -6.25 -4.23 5.49
C LEU A 14 -5.18 -4.45 4.40
N LEU A 15 -5.57 -4.75 3.15
CA LEU A 15 -4.64 -4.83 2.00
C LEU A 15 -4.09 -3.44 1.63
N VAL A 16 -4.88 -2.39 1.76
CA VAL A 16 -4.40 -1.00 1.67
C VAL A 16 -3.41 -0.70 2.80
N SER A 17 -3.59 -1.27 4.00
CA SER A 17 -2.62 -1.13 5.10
C SER A 17 -1.34 -1.97 4.89
N ALA A 18 -1.39 -3.09 4.16
CA ALA A 18 -0.19 -3.85 3.75
C ALA A 18 0.62 -3.08 2.68
N SER A 19 -0.02 -2.27 1.84
CA SER A 19 0.69 -1.31 0.97
C SER A 19 1.39 -0.19 1.76
N ILE A 20 1.13 -0.05 3.07
CA ILE A 20 1.91 0.81 3.97
C ILE A 20 3.35 0.28 4.17
N SER A 21 3.60 -1.03 4.03
CA SER A 21 4.98 -1.56 4.02
C SER A 21 5.74 -1.17 2.74
N THR A 22 5.04 -0.96 1.62
CA THR A 22 5.64 -0.39 0.40
C THR A 22 6.00 1.09 0.57
N ASN A 23 5.38 1.80 1.53
CA ASN A 23 5.74 3.18 1.84
C ASN A 23 7.12 3.32 2.51
N ALA A 24 7.58 2.31 3.26
CA ALA A 24 8.96 2.24 3.73
C ALA A 24 9.95 2.07 2.55
N GLN A 25 9.55 1.34 1.51
CA GLN A 25 10.31 1.23 0.25
C GLN A 25 10.30 2.54 -0.55
N VAL A 26 9.20 3.28 -0.58
CA VAL A 26 9.14 4.60 -1.22
C VAL A 26 10.06 5.59 -0.51
N ILE A 27 10.08 5.63 0.83
CA ILE A 27 11.01 6.47 1.59
C ILE A 27 12.45 6.01 1.37
N SER A 28 12.74 4.71 1.32
CA SER A 28 14.08 4.19 1.02
C SER A 28 14.51 4.49 -0.42
N SER A 29 13.59 4.41 -1.39
CA SER A 29 13.86 4.76 -2.79
C SER A 29 14.07 6.26 -2.98
N LEU A 30 13.38 7.11 -2.22
CA LEU A 30 13.62 8.55 -2.14
C LEU A 30 15.05 8.83 -1.62
N ASN A 31 15.46 8.13 -0.56
CA ASN A 31 16.80 8.25 -0.01
C ASN A 31 17.90 7.76 -0.97
N GLU A 32 17.65 6.66 -1.71
CA GLU A 32 18.58 6.14 -2.73
C GLU A 32 18.70 7.06 -3.94
N GLN A 33 17.59 7.62 -4.43
CA GLN A 33 17.60 8.55 -5.56
C GLN A 33 18.25 9.87 -5.19
N ASN A 34 17.95 10.43 -4.02
CA ASN A 34 18.62 11.64 -3.51
C ASN A 34 20.13 11.41 -3.31
N THR A 35 20.52 10.22 -2.84
CA THR A 35 21.93 9.84 -2.70
C THR A 35 22.64 9.68 -4.04
N LYS A 36 21.95 9.18 -5.09
CA LYS A 36 22.50 9.06 -6.47
C LYS A 36 22.68 10.45 -7.08
N ILE A 37 21.72 11.35 -6.91
CA ILE A 37 21.81 12.75 -7.40
C ILE A 37 22.97 13.46 -6.71
N ALA A 38 23.09 13.38 -5.38
CA ALA A 38 24.18 13.97 -4.62
C ALA A 38 25.58 13.38 -4.97
N LYS A 39 25.64 12.11 -5.41
CA LYS A 39 26.89 11.50 -5.88
C LYS A 39 27.29 11.94 -7.30
N GLN A 40 26.32 12.19 -8.18
CA GLN A 40 26.60 12.71 -9.53
C GLN A 40 27.11 14.15 -9.49
N GLU A 41 26.66 14.97 -8.55
CA GLU A 41 27.09 16.37 -8.43
C GLU A 41 28.50 16.56 -7.83
N LYS A 42 28.98 15.60 -7.03
CA LYS A 42 30.39 15.63 -6.56
C LYS A 42 31.41 15.45 -7.70
N ALA A 43 30.95 15.07 -8.89
CA ALA A 43 31.78 14.90 -10.10
C ALA A 43 31.90 16.16 -10.97
N ILE A 44 31.22 17.26 -10.64
CA ILE A 44 31.32 18.52 -11.39
C ILE A 44 32.51 19.32 -10.82
N PRO A 45 33.53 19.67 -11.63
CA PRO A 45 34.70 20.41 -11.14
C PRO A 45 34.29 21.80 -10.69
N LYS A 46 34.55 22.14 -9.41
CA LYS A 46 34.38 23.48 -8.86
C LYS A 46 35.30 24.43 -9.64
N LYS A 47 34.75 25.35 -10.44
CA LYS A 47 35.50 26.51 -10.94
C LYS A 47 35.90 27.37 -9.76
N GLN A 48 37.20 27.41 -9.46
CA GLN A 48 37.78 28.38 -8.54
C GLN A 48 37.65 29.76 -9.15
N THR A 49 36.84 30.62 -8.56
CA THR A 49 36.83 32.05 -8.83
C THR A 49 37.85 32.75 -7.91
N GLN A 50 38.91 33.30 -8.52
CA GLN A 50 39.85 34.20 -7.83
C GLN A 50 39.10 35.51 -7.46
N PHE A 51 39.16 35.89 -6.20
CA PHE A 51 38.68 37.16 -5.71
C PHE A 51 39.65 38.29 -6.10
N SER A 52 39.18 39.31 -6.83
CA SER A 52 39.78 40.62 -6.87
C SER A 52 38.79 41.61 -6.20
N ALA A 53 39.27 42.29 -5.17
CA ALA A 53 38.52 43.27 -4.44
C ALA A 53 38.43 44.57 -5.27
N GLN A 54 37.26 45.00 -5.63
CA GLN A 54 36.78 46.39 -5.74
C GLN A 54 35.40 46.44 -6.45
N GLY A 55 34.41 47.01 -5.76
CA GLY A 55 33.08 47.30 -6.32
C GLY A 55 31.96 46.45 -5.73
N ALA A 56 30.90 47.10 -5.25
CA ALA A 56 29.73 46.43 -4.68
C ALA A 56 29.13 45.43 -5.69
N THR A 57 29.54 44.22 -5.62
CA THR A 57 28.98 43.12 -6.40
C THR A 57 27.64 42.74 -5.80
N LYS A 58 26.55 42.88 -6.58
CA LYS A 58 25.35 42.12 -6.35
C LYS A 58 25.78 40.65 -6.24
N VAL A 59 25.76 40.09 -5.04
CA VAL A 59 25.91 38.66 -4.83
C VAL A 59 24.75 38.02 -5.58
N SER A 60 24.97 37.50 -6.77
CA SER A 60 24.01 36.62 -7.43
C SER A 60 23.96 35.38 -6.57
N ILE A 61 22.98 35.29 -5.71
CA ILE A 61 22.71 34.08 -4.94
C ILE A 61 22.44 33.03 -6.00
N ASP A 62 23.33 32.02 -6.03
CA ASP A 62 23.15 30.88 -6.90
C ASP A 62 21.86 30.15 -6.51
N THR A 63 20.82 30.26 -7.34
CA THR A 63 19.51 29.67 -7.09
C THR A 63 19.59 28.16 -6.92
N THR A 64 20.56 27.52 -7.61
CA THR A 64 20.83 26.09 -7.50
C THR A 64 21.26 25.71 -6.09
N THR A 65 22.13 26.50 -5.46
CA THR A 65 22.54 26.29 -4.05
C THR A 65 21.36 26.42 -3.10
N ILE A 66 20.45 27.36 -3.34
CA ILE A 66 19.23 27.55 -2.52
C ILE A 66 18.25 26.38 -2.71
N TYR A 67 18.07 25.92 -3.94
CA TYR A 67 17.22 24.78 -4.26
C TYR A 67 17.62 23.54 -3.43
N TYR A 68 18.89 23.18 -3.44
CA TYR A 68 19.38 22.02 -2.68
C TYR A 68 19.38 22.24 -1.17
N ALA A 69 19.64 23.44 -0.67
CA ALA A 69 19.56 23.75 0.74
C ALA A 69 18.12 23.56 1.30
N TYR A 70 17.10 23.90 0.48
CA TYR A 70 15.72 23.61 0.85
C TYR A 70 15.42 22.11 0.81
N LEU A 71 16.00 21.35 -0.13
CA LEU A 71 15.82 19.90 -0.16
C LEU A 71 16.43 19.20 1.05
N ASP A 72 17.63 19.60 1.46
CA ASP A 72 18.28 19.08 2.68
C ASP A 72 17.44 19.38 3.92
N SER A 73 16.88 20.62 3.98
CA SER A 73 15.98 21.01 5.08
C SER A 73 14.68 20.21 5.07
N ALA A 74 14.13 19.93 3.89
CA ALA A 74 12.93 19.10 3.72
C ALA A 74 13.21 17.67 4.17
N GLN A 75 14.35 17.09 3.79
CA GLN A 75 14.76 15.74 4.19
C GLN A 75 14.86 15.61 5.70
N ASN A 76 15.54 16.54 6.38
CA ASN A 76 15.63 16.54 7.83
C ASN A 76 14.24 16.59 8.49
N CYS A 77 13.32 17.39 7.95
CA CYS A 77 11.94 17.44 8.45
C CYS A 77 11.16 16.14 8.20
N ILE A 78 11.42 15.43 7.10
CA ILE A 78 10.84 14.11 6.81
C ILE A 78 11.33 13.08 7.82
N ASP A 79 12.63 13.06 8.11
CA ASP A 79 13.25 12.15 9.08
C ASP A 79 12.70 12.36 10.50
N GLU A 80 12.40 13.64 10.84
CA GLU A 80 11.73 14.04 12.08
C GLU A 80 10.21 13.85 12.05
N LYS A 81 9.61 13.36 10.95
CA LYS A 81 8.17 13.27 10.70
C LYS A 81 7.42 14.61 10.83
N ASN A 82 8.12 15.73 10.64
CA ASN A 82 7.54 17.05 10.63
C ASN A 82 7.02 17.40 9.23
N TRP A 83 5.91 16.76 8.87
CA TRP A 83 5.32 16.84 7.52
C TRP A 83 5.00 18.25 7.07
N SER A 84 4.54 19.11 7.99
CA SER A 84 4.17 20.51 7.65
C SER A 84 5.37 21.34 7.22
N LYS A 85 6.50 21.23 7.95
CA LYS A 85 7.74 21.93 7.57
C LYS A 85 8.36 21.33 6.32
N ALA A 86 8.31 20.01 6.16
CA ALA A 86 8.80 19.34 4.96
C ALA A 86 8.05 19.84 3.72
N GLU A 87 6.72 19.95 3.78
CA GLU A 87 5.90 20.53 2.71
C GLU A 87 6.34 21.96 2.36
N ASP A 88 6.55 22.83 3.36
CA ASP A 88 6.97 24.21 3.15
C ASP A 88 8.34 24.29 2.46
N PHE A 89 9.31 23.49 2.89
CA PHE A 89 10.64 23.47 2.27
C PHE A 89 10.62 22.94 0.84
N ILE A 90 9.84 21.89 0.54
CA ILE A 90 9.69 21.41 -0.85
C ILE A 90 9.07 22.50 -1.73
N ARG A 91 8.04 23.20 -1.26
CA ARG A 91 7.43 24.32 -2.00
C ARG A 91 8.42 25.46 -2.25
N LYS A 92 9.26 25.79 -1.26
CA LYS A 92 10.33 26.80 -1.41
C LYS A 92 11.37 26.35 -2.44
N SER A 93 11.77 25.08 -2.43
CA SER A 93 12.68 24.54 -3.41
C SER A 93 12.12 24.65 -4.83
N ILE A 94 10.91 24.18 -5.09
CA ILE A 94 10.25 24.29 -6.39
C ILE A 94 10.14 25.76 -6.84
N LYS A 95 9.82 26.66 -5.92
CA LYS A 95 9.69 28.10 -6.21
C LYS A 95 11.04 28.75 -6.54
N SER A 96 12.15 28.29 -5.96
CA SER A 96 13.49 28.83 -6.26
C SER A 96 13.96 28.50 -7.69
N GLU A 97 13.57 27.33 -8.21
CA GLU A 97 13.86 26.89 -9.59
C GLU A 97 12.62 26.27 -10.25
N PRO A 98 11.66 27.06 -10.75
CA PRO A 98 10.42 26.52 -11.33
C PRO A 98 10.64 25.63 -12.57
N GLY A 99 11.72 25.88 -13.31
CA GLY A 99 12.08 25.12 -14.52
C GLY A 99 12.98 23.92 -14.28
N ASN A 100 13.26 23.55 -13.02
CA ASN A 100 14.13 22.42 -12.72
C ASN A 100 13.46 21.10 -13.17
N PRO A 101 14.15 20.24 -13.96
CA PRO A 101 13.58 18.98 -14.46
C PRO A 101 13.22 18.01 -13.34
N ASN A 102 13.82 18.13 -12.15
CA ASN A 102 13.53 17.30 -10.99
C ASN A 102 12.24 17.71 -10.27
N ASN A 103 11.57 18.80 -10.66
CA ASN A 103 10.36 19.26 -9.98
C ASN A 103 9.20 18.25 -10.06
N SER A 104 9.12 17.42 -11.11
CA SER A 104 8.16 16.33 -11.16
C SER A 104 8.29 15.38 -9.95
N LEU A 105 9.54 15.01 -9.60
CA LEU A 105 9.82 14.19 -8.42
C LEU A 105 9.47 14.92 -7.12
N LEU A 106 9.81 16.21 -7.01
CA LEU A 106 9.49 16.99 -5.80
C LEU A 106 7.99 17.16 -5.60
N ILE A 107 7.24 17.35 -6.68
CA ILE A 107 5.77 17.44 -6.64
C ILE A 107 5.18 16.10 -6.21
N SER A 108 5.74 14.97 -6.66
CA SER A 108 5.31 13.65 -6.19
C SER A 108 5.63 13.42 -4.70
N ASN A 109 6.79 13.89 -4.22
CA ASN A 109 7.15 13.84 -2.81
C ASN A 109 6.21 14.71 -1.96
N LEU A 110 5.86 15.89 -2.48
CA LEU A 110 4.86 16.76 -1.87
C LEU A 110 3.51 16.05 -1.74
N ALA A 111 3.06 15.35 -2.78
CA ALA A 111 1.85 14.54 -2.75
C ALA A 111 1.91 13.44 -1.68
N THR A 112 3.05 12.75 -1.58
CA THR A 112 3.28 11.72 -0.54
C THR A 112 3.18 12.31 0.87
N ILE A 113 3.80 13.47 1.12
CA ILE A 113 3.72 14.17 2.42
C ILE A 113 2.28 14.55 2.73
N GLN A 114 1.54 15.05 1.75
CA GLN A 114 0.13 15.42 1.92
C GLN A 114 -0.75 14.22 2.22
N ARG A 115 -0.47 13.04 1.62
CA ARG A 115 -1.12 11.78 1.98
C ARG A 115 -0.90 11.45 3.47
N TYR A 116 0.34 11.56 4.00
CA TYR A 116 0.62 11.37 5.43
C TYR A 116 -0.08 12.39 6.34
N GLN A 117 -0.39 13.56 5.82
CA GLN A 117 -1.18 14.57 6.54
C GLN A 117 -2.70 14.36 6.43
N GLY A 118 -3.16 13.35 5.68
CA GLY A 118 -4.58 13.11 5.41
C GLY A 118 -5.19 14.07 4.38
N LYS A 119 -4.38 14.89 3.69
CA LYS A 119 -4.80 15.84 2.66
C LYS A 119 -4.94 15.14 1.30
N LEU A 120 -5.85 14.17 1.20
CA LEU A 120 -5.96 13.27 0.05
C LEU A 120 -6.20 14.00 -1.28
N GLU A 121 -7.09 15.00 -1.28
CA GLU A 121 -7.40 15.78 -2.50
C GLU A 121 -6.20 16.58 -3.04
N ASP A 122 -5.42 17.19 -2.15
CA ASP A 122 -4.23 17.94 -2.55
C ASP A 122 -3.13 17.00 -3.03
N ALA A 123 -2.99 15.84 -2.42
CA ALA A 123 -2.09 14.79 -2.86
C ALA A 123 -2.46 14.28 -4.28
N ILE A 124 -3.74 14.04 -4.57
CA ILE A 124 -4.23 13.66 -5.90
C ILE A 124 -3.89 14.74 -6.94
N LYS A 125 -4.11 16.02 -6.62
CA LYS A 125 -3.77 17.13 -7.52
C LYS A 125 -2.28 17.18 -7.83
N ASN A 126 -1.43 17.02 -6.81
CA ASN A 126 0.02 17.03 -7.00
C ASN A 126 0.53 15.80 -7.76
N TYR A 127 0.01 14.58 -7.50
CA TYR A 127 0.35 13.43 -8.35
C TYR A 127 -0.11 13.65 -9.79
N THR A 128 -1.28 14.26 -10.01
CA THR A 128 -1.76 14.58 -11.36
C THR A 128 -0.80 15.54 -12.07
N LEU A 129 -0.37 16.61 -11.39
CA LEU A 129 0.61 17.54 -11.93
C LEU A 129 1.95 16.86 -12.24
N ALA A 130 2.44 15.98 -11.37
CA ALA A 130 3.68 15.23 -11.61
C ALA A 130 3.55 14.29 -12.82
N ILE A 131 2.38 13.64 -12.98
CA ILE A 131 2.08 12.77 -14.14
C ILE A 131 1.97 13.58 -15.42
N ASP A 132 1.40 14.79 -15.41
CA ASP A 132 1.35 15.67 -16.57
C ASP A 132 2.77 16.05 -17.06
N MET A 133 3.72 16.18 -16.14
CA MET A 133 5.14 16.41 -16.46
C MET A 133 5.85 15.13 -16.94
N THR A 134 5.44 13.96 -16.46
CA THR A 134 6.04 12.65 -16.75
C THR A 134 4.97 11.57 -16.99
N PRO A 135 4.28 11.58 -18.16
CA PRO A 135 3.05 10.83 -18.39
C PRO A 135 3.16 9.31 -18.31
N ASN A 136 4.37 8.77 -18.50
CA ASN A 136 4.62 7.31 -18.49
C ASN A 136 5.35 6.83 -17.23
N ALA A 137 5.42 7.68 -16.20
CA ALA A 137 6.01 7.30 -14.92
C ALA A 137 5.09 6.34 -14.14
N ILE A 138 5.34 5.05 -14.26
CA ILE A 138 4.53 3.98 -13.65
C ILE A 138 4.40 4.17 -12.14
N THR A 139 5.49 4.53 -11.47
CA THR A 139 5.47 4.79 -10.02
C THR A 139 4.48 5.88 -9.64
N LEU A 140 4.38 6.97 -10.43
CA LEU A 140 3.43 8.05 -10.17
C LEU A 140 1.98 7.61 -10.38
N LEU A 141 1.73 6.85 -11.46
CA LEU A 141 0.42 6.27 -11.75
C LEU A 141 -0.01 5.32 -10.64
N ASN A 142 0.89 4.44 -10.17
CA ASN A 142 0.62 3.49 -9.10
C ASN A 142 0.31 4.20 -7.76
N ASN A 143 1.12 5.22 -7.41
CA ASN A 143 0.89 6.01 -6.20
C ASN A 143 -0.44 6.77 -6.25
N ARG A 144 -0.80 7.35 -7.40
CA ARG A 144 -2.09 8.03 -7.55
C ARG A 144 -3.26 7.04 -7.52
N ALA A 145 -3.11 5.87 -8.17
CA ALA A 145 -4.12 4.82 -8.12
C ALA A 145 -4.38 4.35 -6.68
N SER A 146 -3.33 4.11 -5.90
CA SER A 146 -3.46 3.75 -4.48
C SER A 146 -4.18 4.85 -3.69
N LEU A 147 -3.88 6.11 -3.97
CA LEU A 147 -4.54 7.25 -3.32
C LEU A 147 -6.02 7.36 -3.73
N TYR A 148 -6.36 7.04 -4.99
CA TYR A 148 -7.75 6.96 -5.44
C TYR A 148 -8.52 5.84 -4.72
N ILE A 149 -7.88 4.70 -4.44
CA ILE A 149 -8.49 3.63 -3.61
C ILE A 149 -8.78 4.16 -2.20
N GLU A 150 -7.82 4.82 -1.55
CA GLU A 150 -8.02 5.43 -0.23
C GLU A 150 -9.15 6.46 -0.22
N ALA A 151 -9.28 7.22 -1.30
CA ALA A 151 -10.34 8.22 -1.47
C ALA A 151 -11.68 7.62 -1.95
N ASN A 152 -11.80 6.29 -2.02
CA ASN A 152 -12.98 5.57 -2.55
C ASN A 152 -13.33 5.93 -4.01
N GLN A 153 -12.33 6.34 -4.80
CA GLN A 153 -12.46 6.70 -6.23
C GLN A 153 -12.00 5.54 -7.12
N VAL A 154 -12.64 4.39 -6.98
CA VAL A 154 -12.19 3.11 -7.57
C VAL A 154 -12.08 3.16 -9.10
N ASP A 155 -12.96 3.88 -9.80
CA ASP A 155 -12.91 3.97 -11.26
C ASP A 155 -11.71 4.79 -11.75
N ASN A 156 -11.28 5.82 -11.00
CA ASN A 156 -10.06 6.57 -11.29
C ASN A 156 -8.82 5.70 -11.07
N ALA A 157 -8.78 4.91 -9.98
CA ALA A 157 -7.72 3.94 -9.75
C ALA A 157 -7.62 2.90 -10.87
N MET A 158 -8.76 2.35 -11.30
CA MET A 158 -8.84 1.43 -12.42
C MET A 158 -8.27 2.03 -13.72
N SER A 159 -8.52 3.31 -13.98
CA SER A 159 -7.98 4.02 -15.14
C SER A 159 -6.44 4.08 -15.10
N ASP A 160 -5.86 4.43 -13.94
CA ASP A 160 -4.42 4.50 -13.79
C ASP A 160 -3.77 3.12 -13.90
N TYR A 161 -4.30 2.08 -13.26
CA TYR A 161 -3.80 0.71 -13.41
C TYR A 161 -3.88 0.21 -14.85
N LYS A 162 -4.96 0.52 -15.59
CA LYS A 162 -5.07 0.20 -17.02
C LYS A 162 -4.02 0.91 -17.85
N LYS A 163 -3.67 2.14 -17.50
CA LYS A 163 -2.58 2.88 -18.15
C LYS A 163 -1.23 2.22 -17.87
N ILE A 164 -1.00 1.74 -16.64
CA ILE A 164 0.23 1.00 -16.29
C ILE A 164 0.36 -0.25 -17.16
N ILE A 165 -0.67 -1.10 -17.25
CA ILE A 165 -0.60 -2.33 -18.09
C ILE A 165 -0.56 -2.04 -19.60
N ALA A 166 -0.93 -0.85 -20.05
CA ALA A 166 -0.72 -0.44 -21.42
C ALA A 166 0.73 -0.08 -21.69
N ILE A 167 1.48 0.42 -20.70
CA ILE A 167 2.91 0.72 -20.76
C ILE A 167 3.75 -0.55 -20.53
N GLU A 168 3.43 -1.31 -19.47
CA GLU A 168 4.07 -2.57 -19.08
C GLU A 168 3.01 -3.69 -18.98
N PRO A 169 2.78 -4.46 -20.06
CA PRO A 169 1.76 -5.51 -20.06
C PRO A 169 1.97 -6.63 -19.05
N ASP A 170 3.20 -6.83 -18.58
CA ASP A 170 3.61 -7.82 -17.59
C ASP A 170 3.66 -7.28 -16.14
N ASN A 171 3.24 -6.04 -15.92
CA ASN A 171 3.21 -5.45 -14.58
C ASN A 171 2.23 -6.18 -13.67
N GLU A 172 2.77 -7.04 -12.79
CA GLU A 172 1.97 -7.93 -11.94
C GLU A 172 1.21 -7.17 -10.85
N GLU A 173 1.77 -6.09 -10.31
CA GLU A 173 1.12 -5.28 -9.27
C GLU A 173 -0.15 -4.59 -9.81
N ALA A 174 -0.06 -3.97 -10.98
CA ALA A 174 -1.23 -3.32 -11.59
C ALA A 174 -2.32 -4.33 -11.95
N ARG A 175 -1.95 -5.51 -12.50
CA ARG A 175 -2.92 -6.57 -12.78
C ARG A 175 -3.55 -7.13 -11.52
N TYR A 176 -2.77 -7.34 -10.45
CA TYR A 176 -3.28 -7.78 -9.17
C TYR A 176 -4.34 -6.80 -8.64
N ASN A 177 -4.03 -5.50 -8.63
CA ASN A 177 -4.96 -4.47 -8.16
C ASN A 177 -6.23 -4.38 -9.03
N ILE A 178 -6.12 -4.51 -10.36
CA ILE A 178 -7.28 -4.61 -11.25
C ILE A 178 -8.13 -5.85 -10.91
N GLY A 179 -7.49 -7.00 -10.70
CA GLY A 179 -8.16 -8.23 -10.30
C GLY A 179 -8.90 -8.10 -8.99
N MET A 180 -8.29 -7.46 -7.98
CA MET A 180 -8.92 -7.19 -6.69
C MET A 180 -10.13 -6.24 -6.81
N ILE A 181 -10.04 -5.21 -7.66
CA ILE A 181 -11.19 -4.32 -7.94
C ILE A 181 -12.33 -5.10 -8.60
N TYR A 182 -12.05 -6.02 -9.52
CA TYR A 182 -13.07 -6.87 -10.11
C TYR A 182 -13.68 -7.86 -9.09
N LEU A 183 -12.88 -8.40 -8.16
CA LEU A 183 -13.39 -9.22 -7.06
C LEU A 183 -14.38 -8.44 -6.19
N GLU A 184 -14.06 -7.19 -5.85
CA GLU A 184 -14.96 -6.33 -5.08
C GLU A 184 -16.30 -6.07 -5.81
N LYS A 185 -16.22 -5.90 -7.14
CA LYS A 185 -17.38 -5.75 -8.00
C LYS A 185 -18.12 -7.08 -8.26
N ASN A 186 -17.65 -8.21 -7.72
CA ASN A 186 -18.12 -9.57 -7.97
C ASN A 186 -18.03 -10.00 -9.45
N ASP A 187 -17.17 -9.36 -10.23
CA ASP A 187 -16.83 -9.80 -11.58
C ASP A 187 -15.68 -10.83 -11.52
N PHE A 188 -16.04 -12.02 -11.07
CA PHE A 188 -15.08 -13.10 -10.84
C PHE A 188 -14.36 -13.54 -12.12
N LYS A 189 -15.02 -13.42 -13.28
CA LYS A 189 -14.43 -13.79 -14.58
C LYS A 189 -13.28 -12.84 -14.96
N GLU A 190 -13.49 -11.55 -14.84
CA GLU A 190 -12.43 -10.58 -15.14
C GLU A 190 -11.33 -10.61 -14.08
N ALA A 191 -11.66 -10.88 -12.81
CA ALA A 191 -10.67 -11.10 -11.76
C ALA A 191 -9.77 -12.29 -12.09
N GLU A 192 -10.35 -13.45 -12.44
CA GLU A 192 -9.62 -14.65 -12.85
C GLU A 192 -8.68 -14.35 -14.02
N ARG A 193 -9.19 -13.69 -15.05
CA ARG A 193 -8.39 -13.30 -16.21
C ARG A 193 -7.17 -12.47 -15.83
N GLN A 194 -7.28 -11.53 -14.91
CA GLN A 194 -6.14 -10.73 -14.47
C GLN A 194 -5.10 -11.59 -13.73
N PHE A 195 -5.52 -12.46 -12.82
CA PHE A 195 -4.61 -13.34 -12.08
C PHE A 195 -3.95 -14.40 -12.98
N ASP A 196 -4.66 -14.88 -14.00
CA ASP A 196 -4.10 -15.80 -14.99
C ASP A 196 -3.08 -15.11 -15.90
N GLU A 197 -3.31 -13.86 -16.28
CA GLU A 197 -2.32 -13.07 -17.01
C GLU A 197 -1.05 -12.86 -16.19
N ILE A 198 -1.15 -12.63 -14.86
CA ILE A 198 0.04 -12.60 -14.00
C ILE A 198 0.78 -13.94 -14.08
N SER A 199 0.07 -15.08 -13.92
CA SER A 199 0.69 -16.41 -13.99
C SER A 199 1.35 -16.69 -15.34
N ARG A 200 0.81 -16.14 -16.42
CA ARG A 200 1.35 -16.31 -17.77
C ARG A 200 2.69 -15.61 -17.95
N TYR A 201 2.84 -14.40 -17.41
CA TYR A 201 4.10 -13.65 -17.47
C TYR A 201 5.08 -14.09 -16.36
N HIS A 202 4.56 -14.38 -15.18
CA HIS A 202 5.30 -14.70 -13.95
C HIS A 202 4.76 -16.01 -13.33
N PRO A 203 5.17 -17.21 -13.81
CA PRO A 203 4.59 -18.48 -13.38
C PRO A 203 4.68 -18.76 -11.86
N ASN A 204 5.66 -18.16 -11.17
CA ASN A 204 5.86 -18.33 -9.73
C ASN A 204 5.43 -17.08 -8.92
N SER A 205 4.61 -16.23 -9.49
CA SER A 205 4.16 -15.00 -8.82
C SER A 205 3.37 -15.31 -7.54
N LEU A 206 3.80 -14.72 -6.45
CA LEU A 206 3.06 -14.76 -5.18
C LEU A 206 1.77 -13.92 -5.27
N LEU A 207 1.78 -12.81 -5.99
CA LEU A 207 0.59 -11.98 -6.21
C LEU A 207 -0.49 -12.73 -7.00
N SER A 208 -0.10 -13.53 -8.01
CA SER A 208 -1.05 -14.40 -8.71
C SER A 208 -1.68 -15.42 -7.76
N ASN A 209 -0.86 -16.11 -6.95
CA ASN A 209 -1.38 -17.07 -5.99
C ASN A 209 -2.28 -16.42 -4.95
N GLU A 210 -1.92 -15.24 -4.45
CA GLU A 210 -2.74 -14.49 -3.50
C GLU A 210 -4.07 -14.07 -4.11
N GLY A 211 -4.08 -13.51 -5.32
CA GLY A 211 -5.30 -13.16 -6.03
C GLY A 211 -6.21 -14.36 -6.29
N LYS A 212 -5.64 -15.50 -6.72
CA LYS A 212 -6.38 -16.76 -6.91
C LYS A 212 -6.92 -17.32 -5.59
N ALA A 213 -6.21 -17.15 -4.48
CA ALA A 213 -6.70 -17.52 -3.16
C ALA A 213 -7.96 -16.72 -2.78
N PHE A 214 -7.94 -15.40 -2.96
CA PHE A 214 -9.10 -14.55 -2.70
C PHE A 214 -10.26 -14.87 -3.65
N LEU A 215 -9.99 -15.09 -4.93
CA LEU A 215 -11.00 -15.49 -5.90
C LEU A 215 -11.66 -16.82 -5.52
N CYS A 216 -10.87 -17.84 -5.19
CA CYS A 216 -11.37 -19.14 -4.73
C CYS A 216 -12.20 -19.01 -3.45
N LYS A 217 -11.77 -18.17 -2.50
CA LYS A 217 -12.52 -17.88 -1.28
C LYS A 217 -13.86 -17.19 -1.60
N ALA A 218 -13.86 -16.19 -2.47
CA ALA A 218 -15.05 -15.45 -2.87
C ALA A 218 -16.08 -16.33 -3.62
N THR A 219 -15.60 -17.32 -4.36
CA THR A 219 -16.44 -18.29 -5.11
C THR A 219 -16.79 -19.53 -4.29
N GLY A 220 -16.42 -19.60 -2.99
CA GLY A 220 -16.74 -20.72 -2.09
C GLY A 220 -15.85 -21.94 -2.24
N ASN A 221 -14.80 -21.87 -3.05
CA ASN A 221 -13.84 -22.99 -3.20
C ASN A 221 -12.74 -22.92 -2.13
N TYR A 222 -13.15 -23.07 -0.86
CA TYR A 222 -12.28 -22.89 0.29
C TYR A 222 -11.06 -23.83 0.33
N THR A 223 -11.19 -25.04 -0.22
CA THR A 223 -10.06 -25.99 -0.26
C THR A 223 -8.95 -25.48 -1.19
N LYS A 224 -9.29 -24.99 -2.38
CA LYS A 224 -8.31 -24.41 -3.30
C LYS A 224 -7.77 -23.09 -2.74
N ALA A 225 -8.63 -22.27 -2.14
CA ALA A 225 -8.21 -21.02 -1.49
C ALA A 225 -7.12 -21.29 -0.44
N ALA A 226 -7.35 -22.25 0.48
CA ALA A 226 -6.37 -22.63 1.50
C ALA A 226 -5.04 -23.11 0.89
N SER A 227 -5.07 -23.86 -0.22
CA SER A 227 -3.87 -24.28 -0.92
C SER A 227 -3.07 -23.10 -1.48
N HIS A 228 -3.74 -22.15 -2.16
CA HIS A 228 -3.09 -20.97 -2.70
C HIS A 228 -2.53 -20.06 -1.58
N PHE A 229 -3.30 -19.85 -0.49
CA PHE A 229 -2.78 -19.11 0.68
C PHE A 229 -1.54 -19.80 1.28
N SER A 230 -1.50 -21.15 1.31
CA SER A 230 -0.34 -21.88 1.83
C SER A 230 0.93 -21.63 1.02
N GLU A 231 0.83 -21.51 -0.31
CA GLU A 231 1.99 -21.19 -1.14
C GLU A 231 2.53 -19.77 -0.85
N VAL A 232 1.62 -18.79 -0.67
CA VAL A 232 2.04 -17.43 -0.33
C VAL A 232 2.63 -17.37 1.08
N ILE A 233 2.00 -18.00 2.07
CA ILE A 233 2.44 -17.99 3.48
C ILE A 233 3.83 -18.63 3.64
N LYS A 234 4.18 -19.66 2.88
CA LYS A 234 5.53 -20.25 2.89
C LYS A 234 6.62 -19.24 2.57
N ALA A 235 6.36 -18.33 1.64
CA ALA A 235 7.32 -17.33 1.20
C ALA A 235 7.26 -16.03 2.01
N SER A 236 6.06 -15.60 2.37
CA SER A 236 5.81 -14.32 3.06
C SER A 236 4.62 -14.46 4.03
N PRO A 237 4.86 -14.97 5.24
CA PRO A 237 3.81 -15.12 6.23
C PRO A 237 3.31 -13.75 6.71
N SER A 238 1.98 -13.58 6.77
CA SER A 238 1.35 -12.40 7.35
C SER A 238 0.10 -12.78 8.15
N VAL A 239 -0.27 -11.95 9.11
CA VAL A 239 -1.47 -12.14 9.93
C VAL A 239 -2.72 -12.25 9.06
N THR A 240 -2.83 -11.38 8.06
CA THR A 240 -3.96 -11.37 7.12
C THR A 240 -4.09 -12.68 6.34
N LEU A 241 -2.98 -13.22 5.83
CA LEU A 241 -2.98 -14.49 5.09
C LEU A 241 -3.31 -15.68 6.00
N LEU A 242 -2.74 -15.72 7.22
CA LEU A 242 -3.07 -16.73 8.22
C LEU A 242 -4.56 -16.70 8.59
N ALA A 243 -5.12 -15.52 8.87
CA ALA A 243 -6.54 -15.36 9.18
C ALA A 243 -7.46 -15.80 8.03
N ASN A 244 -7.11 -15.46 6.78
CA ASN A 244 -7.88 -15.90 5.61
C ASN A 244 -7.79 -17.40 5.38
N ARG A 245 -6.62 -18.02 5.57
CA ARG A 245 -6.47 -19.46 5.46
C ARG A 245 -7.20 -20.20 6.59
N ALA A 246 -7.14 -19.68 7.82
CA ALA A 246 -7.90 -20.20 8.95
C ALA A 246 -9.41 -20.19 8.67
N ASP A 247 -9.94 -19.08 8.12
CA ASP A 247 -11.36 -19.03 7.75
C ASP A 247 -11.70 -20.09 6.70
N CYS A 248 -10.84 -20.30 5.69
CA CYS A 248 -11.01 -21.39 4.72
C CYS A 248 -10.98 -22.79 5.39
N TYR A 249 -10.13 -23.00 6.39
CA TYR A 249 -10.08 -24.24 7.14
C TYR A 249 -11.34 -24.43 8.02
N LEU A 250 -11.87 -23.38 8.63
CA LEU A 250 -13.16 -23.45 9.33
C LEU A 250 -14.30 -23.82 8.39
N MET A 251 -14.35 -23.23 7.18
CA MET A 251 -15.37 -23.55 6.18
C MET A 251 -15.27 -24.97 5.62
N THR A 252 -14.09 -25.61 5.74
CA THR A 252 -13.85 -27.01 5.32
C THR A 252 -13.75 -27.99 6.49
N ASN A 253 -14.13 -27.55 7.70
CA ASN A 253 -14.11 -28.34 8.95
C ASN A 253 -12.72 -28.89 9.33
N LYS A 254 -11.66 -28.22 8.91
CA LYS A 254 -10.27 -28.51 9.30
C LYS A 254 -9.90 -27.73 10.54
N LEU A 255 -10.46 -28.18 11.69
CA LEU A 255 -10.44 -27.41 12.94
C LEU A 255 -9.07 -27.34 13.61
N SER A 256 -8.18 -28.31 13.37
CA SER A 256 -6.81 -28.30 13.90
C SER A 256 -5.97 -27.26 13.17
N GLU A 257 -5.97 -27.33 11.85
CA GLU A 257 -5.22 -26.40 10.99
C GLU A 257 -5.71 -24.94 11.16
N ALA A 258 -7.03 -24.77 11.36
CA ALA A 258 -7.58 -23.45 11.68
C ALA A 258 -7.07 -22.92 13.04
N ALA A 259 -6.96 -23.79 14.05
CA ALA A 259 -6.45 -23.41 15.37
C ALA A 259 -4.98 -22.97 15.30
N ASP A 260 -4.16 -23.69 14.54
CA ASP A 260 -2.74 -23.38 14.40
C ASP A 260 -2.53 -22.00 13.75
N ASP A 261 -3.27 -21.72 12.68
CA ASP A 261 -3.21 -20.43 11.99
C ASP A 261 -3.71 -19.27 12.87
N ILE A 262 -4.86 -19.44 13.54
CA ILE A 262 -5.44 -18.42 14.43
C ILE A 262 -4.49 -18.12 15.58
N ASN A 263 -3.93 -19.15 16.23
CA ASN A 263 -3.01 -18.95 17.35
C ASN A 263 -1.73 -18.26 16.89
N SER A 264 -1.19 -18.64 15.75
CA SER A 264 -0.02 -17.98 15.15
C SER A 264 -0.30 -16.50 14.85
N ALA A 265 -1.48 -16.19 14.30
CA ALA A 265 -1.88 -14.82 14.00
C ALA A 265 -2.05 -13.98 15.30
N ILE A 266 -2.67 -14.52 16.34
CA ILE A 266 -2.84 -13.86 17.65
C ILE A 266 -1.48 -13.60 18.32
N GLN A 267 -0.50 -14.50 18.17
CA GLN A 267 0.84 -14.27 18.71
C GLN A 267 1.53 -13.06 18.06
N ILE A 268 1.27 -12.78 16.79
CA ILE A 268 1.83 -11.65 16.07
C ILE A 268 1.09 -10.35 16.39
N THR A 269 -0.24 -10.40 16.45
CA THR A 269 -1.11 -9.24 16.71
C THR A 269 -2.16 -9.57 17.76
N PRO A 270 -1.80 -9.52 19.04
CA PRO A 270 -2.72 -9.89 20.14
C PRO A 270 -3.92 -8.93 20.31
N ASP A 271 -3.84 -7.73 19.74
CA ASP A 271 -4.89 -6.71 19.85
C ASP A 271 -5.86 -6.70 18.65
N ASP A 272 -5.75 -7.66 17.72
CA ASP A 272 -6.66 -7.78 16.58
C ASP A 272 -7.94 -8.53 16.98
N GLY A 273 -9.02 -7.79 17.16
CA GLY A 273 -10.32 -8.36 17.57
C GLY A 273 -10.92 -9.36 16.57
N TYR A 274 -10.59 -9.25 15.28
CA TYR A 274 -11.08 -10.21 14.27
C TYR A 274 -10.53 -11.62 14.48
N LEU A 275 -9.30 -11.75 14.97
CA LEU A 275 -8.71 -13.06 15.27
C LEU A 275 -9.43 -13.77 16.41
N TYR A 276 -9.89 -13.03 17.40
CA TYR A 276 -10.71 -13.58 18.48
C TYR A 276 -12.10 -14.01 17.97
N LEU A 277 -12.67 -13.33 16.98
CA LEU A 277 -13.90 -13.81 16.33
C LEU A 277 -13.69 -15.14 15.61
N LEU A 278 -12.59 -15.30 14.86
CA LEU A 278 -12.25 -16.56 14.23
C LEU A 278 -12.06 -17.67 15.26
N ARG A 279 -11.41 -17.38 16.40
CA ARG A 279 -11.23 -18.34 17.49
C ARG A 279 -12.57 -18.68 18.19
N ALA A 280 -13.45 -17.70 18.35
CA ALA A 280 -14.80 -17.93 18.85
C ALA A 280 -15.61 -18.86 17.94
N LYS A 281 -15.52 -18.65 16.61
CA LYS A 281 -16.15 -19.54 15.60
C LYS A 281 -15.59 -20.94 15.68
N LEU A 282 -14.26 -21.09 15.77
CA LEU A 282 -13.59 -22.37 15.96
C LEU A 282 -14.09 -23.10 17.21
N LYS A 283 -14.12 -22.43 18.37
CA LYS A 283 -14.57 -22.98 19.65
C LYS A 283 -16.05 -23.39 19.59
N LYS A 284 -16.89 -22.56 18.96
CA LYS A 284 -18.30 -22.94 18.74
C LYS A 284 -18.42 -24.21 17.92
N MET A 285 -17.63 -24.38 16.85
CA MET A 285 -17.60 -25.59 16.03
C MET A 285 -17.09 -26.82 16.80
N ARG A 286 -16.28 -26.61 17.85
CA ARG A 286 -15.83 -27.66 18.78
C ARG A 286 -16.80 -27.90 19.96
N TYR A 287 -17.95 -27.20 19.97
CA TYR A 287 -18.91 -27.22 21.07
C TYR A 287 -18.38 -26.65 22.40
N GLU A 288 -17.33 -25.85 22.36
CA GLU A 288 -16.73 -25.15 23.51
C GLU A 288 -17.42 -23.79 23.68
N ASN A 289 -18.72 -23.83 24.02
CA ASN A 289 -19.59 -22.64 23.95
C ASN A 289 -19.21 -21.53 24.95
N ASP A 290 -18.73 -21.87 26.16
CA ASP A 290 -18.38 -20.86 27.16
C ASP A 290 -17.06 -20.17 26.85
N GLU A 291 -16.08 -20.90 26.29
CA GLU A 291 -14.83 -20.34 25.76
C GLU A 291 -15.08 -19.50 24.53
N SER A 292 -16.02 -19.88 23.67
CA SER A 292 -16.46 -19.09 22.52
C SER A 292 -17.02 -17.72 22.96
N LYS A 293 -17.87 -17.70 24.02
CA LYS A 293 -18.40 -16.44 24.58
C LYS A 293 -17.30 -15.51 25.11
N LYS A 294 -16.27 -16.07 25.75
CA LYS A 294 -15.10 -15.29 26.21
C LYS A 294 -14.36 -14.64 25.05
N ASP A 295 -14.14 -15.39 23.97
CA ASP A 295 -13.48 -14.85 22.78
C ASP A 295 -14.32 -13.80 22.04
N ILE A 296 -15.66 -13.91 22.06
CA ILE A 296 -16.56 -12.86 21.58
C ILE A 296 -16.35 -11.57 22.38
N GLN A 297 -16.27 -11.68 23.70
CA GLN A 297 -16.07 -10.51 24.55
C GLN A 297 -14.71 -9.89 24.27
N LEU A 298 -13.64 -10.68 24.15
CA LEU A 298 -12.31 -10.20 23.75
C LEU A 298 -12.34 -9.49 22.38
N ALA A 299 -13.05 -10.05 21.40
CA ALA A 299 -13.19 -9.41 20.09
C ALA A 299 -13.84 -8.02 20.20
N ILE A 300 -14.88 -7.88 21.03
CA ILE A 300 -15.56 -6.61 21.30
C ILE A 300 -14.64 -5.64 22.03
N ASP A 301 -13.90 -6.10 23.03
CA ASP A 301 -12.95 -5.30 23.79
C ASP A 301 -11.82 -4.76 22.90
N HIS A 302 -11.46 -5.50 21.84
CA HIS A 302 -10.52 -5.10 20.80
C HIS A 302 -11.19 -4.41 19.59
N GLY A 303 -12.38 -3.82 19.77
CA GLY A 303 -13.00 -2.88 18.83
C GLY A 303 -13.90 -3.48 17.76
N VAL A 304 -14.23 -4.77 17.83
CA VAL A 304 -15.22 -5.36 16.91
C VAL A 304 -16.63 -4.93 17.29
N ASP A 305 -17.43 -4.54 16.28
CA ASP A 305 -18.84 -4.19 16.50
C ASP A 305 -19.62 -5.38 17.12
N PRO A 306 -20.32 -5.17 18.25
CA PRO A 306 -21.06 -6.24 18.93
C PRO A 306 -22.14 -6.90 18.07
N LYS A 307 -22.72 -6.20 17.09
CA LYS A 307 -23.70 -6.80 16.17
C LYS A 307 -23.00 -7.73 15.19
N LEU A 308 -21.85 -7.29 14.63
CA LEU A 308 -21.03 -8.11 13.74
C LEU A 308 -20.57 -9.39 14.47
N ALA A 309 -20.09 -9.25 15.70
CA ALA A 309 -19.64 -10.38 16.51
C ALA A 309 -20.76 -11.42 16.74
N LYS A 310 -21.99 -10.98 16.98
CA LYS A 310 -23.15 -11.86 17.14
C LYS A 310 -23.64 -12.48 15.83
N GLU A 311 -23.51 -11.76 14.70
CA GLU A 311 -23.94 -12.25 13.39
C GLU A 311 -22.98 -13.30 12.82
N MET A 312 -21.69 -13.15 13.02
CA MET A 312 -20.69 -14.13 12.58
C MET A 312 -20.80 -15.51 13.25
N LEU A 313 -21.53 -15.60 14.38
CA LEU A 313 -21.71 -16.82 15.13
C LEU A 313 -23.09 -17.46 14.93
N LYS A 314 -23.96 -16.88 14.13
CA LYS A 314 -25.21 -17.52 13.73
C LYS A 314 -24.96 -18.59 12.69
#